data_f6ef93f2f89127cec1ecc13ffa0d1f05
#
_entry.id   f6ef93f2f89127cec1ecc13ffa0d1f05
#
_cell.length_a   1.000
_cell.length_b   1.000
_cell.length_c   1.000
_cell.angle_alpha   90.00
_cell.angle_beta   90.00
_cell.angle_gamma   90.00
#
_symmetry.space_group_name_H-M   'P 1'
#
loop_
_entity.id
_entity.type
_entity.pdbx_description
1 polymer ?
#
loop_
_entity_poly.entity_id
_entity_poly.type
_entity_poly.pdbx_seq_one_letter_code
_entity_poly.pdbx_strand_id
1 'polypeptide(L)'
;LYNDTGKEEYADWFKKEVNWYLQTGMYNTEINQIEDGLMEDGTPNRERHYTYNQGVAIAVLTEMYLYSHDKKFLNMAEDIAKATITKELVNENGILCEMNPNVAKGNDGVQFKGIFIRHLGFLYETTNNPIYKEFIIKNAESIITKDFDPESMSFGCYWYGPFQAVNAAANSSALECVIEAQAIY
;
A
#
# COMPACT_ATOMS: atom_id res chain seq x y z
N LEU A 1 16.57 -2.33 11.44
CA LEU A 1 17.92 -2.01 12.00
C LEU A 1 17.90 -1.91 13.53
N TYR A 2 16.97 -1.14 14.14
CA TYR A 2 16.88 -1.10 15.61
C TYR A 2 16.59 -2.48 16.19
N ASN A 3 15.57 -3.19 15.68
CA ASN A 3 15.19 -4.53 16.13
C ASN A 3 16.33 -5.55 16.00
N ASP A 4 17.20 -5.39 14.99
CA ASP A 4 18.31 -6.32 14.74
C ASP A 4 19.57 -5.99 15.53
N THR A 5 19.78 -4.73 15.86
CA THR A 5 21.04 -4.24 16.41
C THR A 5 20.94 -3.72 17.85
N GLY A 6 19.75 -3.34 18.30
CA GLY A 6 19.50 -2.67 19.58
C GLY A 6 20.09 -1.26 19.69
N LYS A 7 20.55 -0.66 18.58
CA LYS A 7 21.16 0.67 18.63
C LYS A 7 20.13 1.78 18.61
N GLU A 8 20.08 2.56 19.67
CA GLU A 8 19.12 3.66 19.86
C GLU A 8 19.18 4.72 18.73
N GLU A 9 20.35 4.94 18.12
CA GLU A 9 20.48 5.88 17.00
C GLU A 9 19.50 5.62 15.85
N TYR A 10 19.15 4.34 15.57
CA TYR A 10 18.18 3.99 14.53
C TYR A 10 16.74 4.31 14.95
N ALA A 11 16.41 4.08 16.23
CA ALA A 11 15.12 4.47 16.78
C ALA A 11 14.94 6.00 16.80
N ASP A 12 15.99 6.73 17.09
CA ASP A 12 15.96 8.21 17.12
C ASP A 12 15.78 8.79 15.70
N TRP A 13 16.45 8.23 14.69
CA TRP A 13 16.23 8.62 13.29
C TRP A 13 14.80 8.30 12.87
N PHE A 14 14.29 7.11 13.18
CA PHE A 14 12.93 6.71 12.87
C PHE A 14 11.89 7.68 13.46
N LYS A 15 12.03 8.04 14.74
CA LYS A 15 11.16 9.04 15.39
C LYS A 15 11.22 10.41 14.71
N LYS A 16 12.42 10.86 14.33
CA LYS A 16 12.59 12.15 13.63
C LYS A 16 11.88 12.14 12.29
N GLU A 17 12.04 11.09 11.50
CA GLU A 17 11.40 10.94 10.19
C GLU A 17 9.87 10.91 10.31
N VAL A 18 9.31 10.10 11.24
CA VAL A 18 7.87 10.04 11.47
C VAL A 18 7.32 11.40 11.90
N ASN A 19 7.99 12.08 12.84
CA ASN A 19 7.55 13.41 13.30
C ASN A 19 7.60 14.44 12.17
N TRP A 20 8.68 14.47 11.38
CA TRP A 20 8.79 15.36 10.23
C TRP A 20 7.67 15.11 9.24
N TYR A 21 7.46 13.85 8.87
CA TYR A 21 6.44 13.43 7.91
C TYR A 21 5.03 13.89 8.33
N LEU A 22 4.67 13.68 9.60
CA LEU A 22 3.37 14.11 10.13
C LEU A 22 3.22 15.65 10.21
N GLN A 23 4.33 16.39 10.35
CA GLN A 23 4.31 17.85 10.40
C GLN A 23 4.22 18.51 9.01
N THR A 24 4.59 17.81 7.95
CA THR A 24 4.54 18.36 6.58
C THR A 24 3.13 18.54 6.05
N GLY A 25 2.13 17.87 6.66
CA GLY A 25 0.76 17.83 6.17
C GLY A 25 0.53 16.87 5.00
N MET A 26 1.53 16.05 4.64
CA MET A 26 1.35 14.98 3.65
C MET A 26 0.30 13.95 4.06
N TYR A 27 0.11 13.72 5.35
CA TYR A 27 -1.06 13.00 5.83
C TYR A 27 -2.27 13.93 5.85
N ASN A 28 -3.14 13.77 4.86
CA ASN A 28 -4.38 14.52 4.74
C ASN A 28 -5.46 13.89 5.64
N THR A 29 -5.69 14.48 6.79
CA THR A 29 -6.64 13.99 7.80
C THR A 29 -8.10 14.13 7.40
N GLU A 30 -8.43 14.94 6.39
CA GLU A 30 -9.81 15.12 5.90
C GLU A 30 -10.29 13.91 5.12
N ILE A 31 -9.38 13.28 4.37
CA ILE A 31 -9.65 12.12 3.52
C ILE A 31 -8.98 10.84 4.01
N ASN A 32 -8.12 10.93 5.02
CA ASN A 32 -7.28 9.85 5.56
C ASN A 32 -6.40 9.21 4.50
N GLN A 33 -5.72 10.04 3.70
CA GLN A 33 -4.78 9.57 2.68
C GLN A 33 -3.47 10.36 2.72
N ILE A 34 -2.47 9.76 2.11
CA ILE A 34 -1.14 10.33 1.98
C ILE A 34 -1.02 10.98 0.61
N GLU A 35 -0.59 12.21 0.60
CA GLU A 35 -0.26 12.97 -0.61
C GLU A 35 1.07 12.49 -1.22
N ASP A 36 1.23 12.68 -2.54
CA ASP A 36 2.39 12.15 -3.27
C ASP A 36 3.74 12.78 -2.87
N GLY A 37 3.73 14.01 -2.38
CA GLY A 37 4.94 14.70 -1.96
C GLY A 37 4.71 16.15 -1.63
N LEU A 38 5.80 16.90 -1.54
CA LEU A 38 5.77 18.35 -1.31
C LEU A 38 6.07 19.11 -2.61
N MET A 39 5.38 20.22 -2.79
CA MET A 39 5.67 21.21 -3.83
C MET A 39 6.96 21.98 -3.48
N GLU A 40 7.49 22.78 -4.40
CA GLU A 40 8.69 23.61 -4.19
C GLU A 40 8.55 24.58 -3.01
N ASP A 41 7.35 25.03 -2.72
CA ASP A 41 7.04 25.93 -1.60
C ASP A 41 6.86 25.20 -0.25
N GLY A 42 7.03 23.87 -0.23
CA GLY A 42 6.90 23.03 0.94
C GLY A 42 5.46 22.61 1.28
N THR A 43 4.46 22.99 0.47
CA THR A 43 3.07 22.55 0.66
C THR A 43 2.83 21.14 0.08
N PRO A 44 1.92 20.33 0.65
CA PRO A 44 1.58 19.02 0.10
C PRO A 44 0.99 19.10 -1.30
N ASN A 45 1.42 18.21 -2.19
CA ASN A 45 0.83 18.03 -3.50
C ASN A 45 -0.47 17.23 -3.39
N ARG A 46 -1.61 17.92 -3.40
CA ARG A 46 -2.95 17.32 -3.21
C ARG A 46 -3.61 16.83 -4.50
N GLU A 47 -2.86 16.76 -5.59
CA GLU A 47 -3.45 16.36 -6.89
C GLU A 47 -3.46 14.85 -7.11
N ARG A 48 -2.62 14.10 -6.37
CA ARG A 48 -2.37 12.68 -6.66
C ARG A 48 -2.22 11.86 -5.40
N HIS A 49 -2.89 10.71 -5.41
CA HIS A 49 -2.71 9.66 -4.42
C HIS A 49 -2.32 8.37 -5.15
N TYR A 50 -1.32 7.68 -4.64
CA TYR A 50 -0.87 6.40 -5.18
C TYR A 50 -0.95 5.33 -4.11
N THR A 51 -1.20 4.09 -4.53
CA THR A 51 -1.35 2.97 -3.59
C THR A 51 -0.08 2.74 -2.77
N TYR A 52 1.12 2.88 -3.36
CA TYR A 52 2.38 2.67 -2.63
C TYR A 52 2.59 3.66 -1.48
N ASN A 53 2.21 4.94 -1.66
CA ASN A 53 2.33 5.96 -0.62
C ASN A 53 1.50 5.56 0.62
N GLN A 54 0.29 5.08 0.38
CA GLN A 54 -0.59 4.59 1.44
C GLN A 54 0.04 3.38 2.14
N GLY A 55 0.53 2.40 1.36
CA GLY A 55 1.17 1.20 1.89
C GLY A 55 2.37 1.51 2.77
N VAL A 56 3.31 2.32 2.30
CA VAL A 56 4.51 2.70 3.06
C VAL A 56 4.14 3.41 4.37
N ALA A 57 3.18 4.33 4.32
CA ALA A 57 2.72 5.04 5.53
C ALA A 57 2.07 4.08 6.54
N ILE A 58 1.24 3.13 6.08
CA ILE A 58 0.66 2.09 6.93
C ILE A 58 1.76 1.31 7.64
N ALA A 59 2.81 0.86 6.92
CA ALA A 59 3.91 0.13 7.53
C ALA A 59 4.65 0.96 8.58
N VAL A 60 5.01 2.21 8.23
CA VAL A 60 5.74 3.12 9.14
C VAL A 60 4.94 3.40 10.41
N LEU A 61 3.64 3.65 10.31
CA LEU A 61 2.76 3.90 11.44
C LEU A 61 2.54 2.64 12.30
N THR A 62 2.41 1.47 11.66
CA THR A 62 2.32 0.18 12.36
C THR A 62 3.60 -0.12 13.14
N GLU A 63 4.77 0.06 12.54
CA GLU A 63 6.07 -0.07 13.23
C GLU A 63 6.21 0.94 14.39
N MET A 64 5.74 2.18 14.18
CA MET A 64 5.76 3.18 15.25
C MET A 64 4.86 2.80 16.43
N TYR A 65 3.72 2.18 16.17
CA TYR A 65 2.87 1.60 17.20
C TYR A 65 3.57 0.45 17.94
N LEU A 66 4.16 -0.49 17.22
CA LEU A 66 4.87 -1.63 17.81
C LEU A 66 6.06 -1.18 18.69
N TYR A 67 6.74 -0.10 18.27
CA TYR A 67 7.84 0.49 19.04
C TYR A 67 7.38 1.26 20.28
N SER A 68 6.36 2.13 20.13
CA SER A 68 5.96 3.10 21.17
C SER A 68 4.80 2.64 22.05
N HIS A 69 4.03 1.64 21.60
CA HIS A 69 2.75 1.21 22.16
C HIS A 69 1.67 2.32 22.20
N ASP A 70 1.89 3.42 21.45
CA ASP A 70 0.91 4.50 21.34
C ASP A 70 -0.12 4.17 20.25
N LYS A 71 -1.34 3.86 20.66
CA LYS A 71 -2.46 3.47 19.78
C LYS A 71 -2.82 4.51 18.73
N LYS A 72 -2.41 5.78 18.89
CA LYS A 72 -2.67 6.81 17.88
C LYS A 72 -2.09 6.42 16.53
N PHE A 73 -0.90 5.84 16.51
CA PHE A 73 -0.24 5.43 15.26
C PHE A 73 -0.96 4.26 14.58
N LEU A 74 -1.42 3.28 15.36
CA LEU A 74 -2.22 2.18 14.84
C LEU A 74 -3.55 2.68 14.25
N ASN A 75 -4.25 3.58 14.97
CA ASN A 75 -5.49 4.17 14.48
C ASN A 75 -5.27 4.92 13.14
N MET A 76 -4.19 5.70 13.03
CA MET A 76 -3.84 6.37 11.77
C MET A 76 -3.59 5.38 10.64
N ALA A 77 -2.85 4.29 10.90
CA ALA A 77 -2.61 3.23 9.91
C ALA A 77 -3.92 2.58 9.44
N GLU A 78 -4.82 2.26 10.36
CA GLU A 78 -6.14 1.71 10.04
C GLU A 78 -7.02 2.70 9.27
N ASP A 79 -6.99 3.99 9.60
CA ASP A 79 -7.76 5.02 8.90
C ASP A 79 -7.29 5.17 7.45
N ILE A 80 -5.97 5.18 7.21
CA ILE A 80 -5.39 5.19 5.87
C ILE A 80 -5.78 3.91 5.11
N ALA A 81 -5.63 2.74 5.74
CA ALA A 81 -5.96 1.46 5.12
C ALA A 81 -7.44 1.41 4.71
N LYS A 82 -8.36 1.77 5.62
CA LYS A 82 -9.80 1.82 5.34
C LYS A 82 -10.14 2.79 4.23
N ALA A 83 -9.54 3.98 4.23
CA ALA A 83 -9.75 4.97 3.15
C ALA A 83 -9.28 4.41 1.80
N THR A 84 -8.12 3.77 1.76
CA THR A 84 -7.54 3.22 0.53
C THR A 84 -8.40 2.09 -0.07
N ILE A 85 -8.88 1.15 0.76
CA ILE A 85 -9.66 0.00 0.27
C ILE A 85 -11.13 0.30 0.00
N THR A 86 -11.61 1.52 0.26
CA THR A 86 -13.03 1.88 0.11
C THR A 86 -13.31 3.11 -0.75
N LYS A 87 -12.25 3.85 -1.18
CA LYS A 87 -12.41 5.10 -1.93
C LYS A 87 -11.81 5.00 -3.34
N GLU A 88 -11.12 6.06 -3.76
CA GLU A 88 -10.66 6.30 -5.13
C GLU A 88 -9.56 5.36 -5.65
N LEU A 89 -8.89 4.62 -4.76
CA LEU A 89 -7.85 3.65 -5.13
C LEU A 89 -8.38 2.23 -5.33
N VAL A 90 -9.70 2.08 -5.43
CA VAL A 90 -10.39 0.85 -5.84
C VAL A 90 -11.41 1.15 -6.93
N ASN A 91 -11.62 0.20 -7.82
CA ASN A 91 -12.69 0.29 -8.80
C ASN A 91 -14.07 -0.05 -8.20
N GLU A 92 -15.12 0.04 -9.00
CA GLU A 92 -16.52 -0.27 -8.59
C GLU A 92 -16.71 -1.69 -8.03
N ASN A 93 -15.83 -2.61 -8.38
CA ASN A 93 -15.84 -3.99 -7.87
C ASN A 93 -14.96 -4.15 -6.61
N GLY A 94 -14.38 -3.08 -6.08
CA GLY A 94 -13.48 -3.11 -4.93
C GLY A 94 -12.14 -3.79 -5.19
N ILE A 95 -11.65 -3.73 -6.43
CA ILE A 95 -10.31 -4.20 -6.81
C ILE A 95 -9.36 -3.01 -6.85
N LEU A 96 -8.19 -3.16 -6.25
CA LEU A 96 -7.17 -2.14 -6.14
C LEU A 96 -6.73 -1.62 -7.51
N CYS A 97 -6.73 -0.33 -7.68
CA CYS A 97 -6.30 0.34 -8.91
C CYS A 97 -5.63 1.68 -8.56
N GLU A 98 -4.87 2.22 -9.51
CA GLU A 98 -4.38 3.60 -9.40
C GLU A 98 -5.44 4.58 -9.91
N MET A 99 -5.48 5.80 -9.37
CA MET A 99 -6.40 6.86 -9.82
C MET A 99 -6.27 7.13 -11.33
N ASN A 100 -5.05 7.09 -11.84
CA ASN A 100 -4.79 7.21 -13.27
C ASN A 100 -4.40 5.84 -13.85
N PRO A 101 -5.28 5.20 -14.64
CA PRO A 101 -4.98 3.90 -15.24
C PRO A 101 -3.76 3.93 -16.18
N ASN A 102 -3.34 5.09 -16.66
CA ASN A 102 -2.13 5.22 -17.47
C ASN A 102 -0.83 5.07 -16.67
N VAL A 103 -0.87 5.26 -15.35
CA VAL A 103 0.27 4.97 -14.46
C VAL A 103 0.63 3.48 -14.51
N ALA A 104 -0.34 2.61 -14.79
CA ALA A 104 -0.13 1.19 -14.96
C ALA A 104 0.53 0.81 -16.32
N LYS A 105 0.72 1.76 -17.25
CA LYS A 105 1.25 1.49 -18.60
C LYS A 105 2.73 1.83 -18.74
N GLY A 106 3.61 1.05 -18.14
CA GLY A 106 5.01 1.07 -18.52
C GLY A 106 5.96 1.94 -17.74
N ASN A 107 5.50 2.53 -16.64
CA ASN A 107 6.33 3.21 -15.65
C ASN A 107 6.44 2.39 -14.35
N ASP A 108 7.09 2.90 -13.35
CA ASP A 108 7.19 2.35 -11.99
C ASP A 108 5.82 2.11 -11.32
N GLY A 109 4.78 2.83 -11.73
CA GLY A 109 3.41 2.68 -11.23
C GLY A 109 2.81 1.27 -11.35
N VAL A 110 3.32 0.42 -12.24
CA VAL A 110 2.88 -0.98 -12.36
C VAL A 110 3.16 -1.83 -11.12
N GLN A 111 4.12 -1.42 -10.28
CA GLN A 111 4.50 -2.13 -9.04
C GLN A 111 3.85 -1.58 -7.77
N PHE A 112 3.18 -0.44 -7.82
CA PHE A 112 2.69 0.27 -6.64
C PHE A 112 1.71 -0.54 -5.80
N LYS A 113 0.79 -1.24 -6.44
CA LYS A 113 -0.24 -2.04 -5.77
C LYS A 113 0.32 -3.18 -4.91
N GLY A 114 1.36 -3.86 -5.40
CA GLY A 114 2.03 -4.92 -4.64
C GLY A 114 2.65 -4.39 -3.34
N ILE A 115 3.27 -3.19 -3.41
CA ILE A 115 3.81 -2.51 -2.23
C ILE A 115 2.70 -2.24 -1.19
N PHE A 116 1.54 -1.76 -1.64
CA PHE A 116 0.40 -1.54 -0.74
C PHE A 116 -0.07 -2.85 -0.08
N ILE A 117 -0.25 -3.91 -0.85
CA ILE A 117 -0.75 -5.20 -0.34
C ILE A 117 0.19 -5.79 0.71
N ARG A 118 1.50 -5.79 0.47
CA ARG A 118 2.50 -6.25 1.45
C ARG A 118 2.32 -5.55 2.80
N HIS A 119 2.16 -4.24 2.78
CA HIS A 119 2.02 -3.47 4.00
C HIS A 119 0.63 -3.58 4.63
N LEU A 120 -0.39 -3.84 3.84
CA LEU A 120 -1.71 -4.18 4.35
C LEU A 120 -1.71 -5.54 5.06
N GLY A 121 -0.97 -6.53 4.53
CA GLY A 121 -0.73 -7.82 5.18
C GLY A 121 -0.05 -7.65 6.54
N PHE A 122 0.99 -6.82 6.62
CA PHE A 122 1.65 -6.50 7.88
C PHE A 122 0.69 -5.83 8.91
N LEU A 123 -0.18 -4.93 8.46
CA LEU A 123 -1.24 -4.37 9.32
C LEU A 123 -2.23 -5.44 9.77
N TYR A 124 -2.61 -6.35 8.86
CA TYR A 124 -3.47 -7.49 9.20
C TYR A 124 -2.84 -8.37 10.27
N GLU A 125 -1.59 -8.76 10.14
CA GLU A 125 -0.86 -9.56 11.14
C GLU A 125 -0.84 -8.88 12.51
N THR A 126 -0.76 -7.55 12.55
CA THR A 126 -0.75 -6.77 13.79
C THR A 126 -2.12 -6.66 14.45
N THR A 127 -3.19 -6.52 13.63
CA THR A 127 -4.54 -6.19 14.11
C THR A 127 -5.51 -7.37 14.14
N ASN A 128 -5.27 -8.39 13.30
CA ASN A 128 -6.19 -9.47 12.95
C ASN A 128 -7.57 -8.97 12.46
N ASN A 129 -7.64 -7.77 11.86
CA ASN A 129 -8.89 -7.21 11.36
C ASN A 129 -9.27 -7.89 10.04
N PRO A 130 -10.40 -8.63 10.00
CA PRO A 130 -10.75 -9.49 8.86
C PRO A 130 -10.98 -8.73 7.55
N ILE A 131 -11.30 -7.43 7.60
CA ILE A 131 -11.53 -6.62 6.39
C ILE A 131 -10.27 -6.56 5.50
N TYR A 132 -9.08 -6.58 6.09
CA TYR A 132 -7.82 -6.55 5.33
C TYR A 132 -7.55 -7.89 4.67
N LYS A 133 -7.75 -8.99 5.40
CA LYS A 133 -7.68 -10.34 4.84
C LYS A 133 -8.64 -10.53 3.67
N GLU A 134 -9.91 -10.18 3.85
CA GLU A 134 -10.94 -10.28 2.82
C GLU A 134 -10.57 -9.46 1.57
N PHE A 135 -10.05 -8.26 1.77
CA PHE A 135 -9.60 -7.40 0.66
C PHE A 135 -8.42 -8.02 -0.11
N ILE A 136 -7.41 -8.53 0.58
CA ILE A 136 -6.23 -9.16 -0.04
C ILE A 136 -6.65 -10.40 -0.84
N ILE A 137 -7.44 -11.29 -0.25
CA ILE A 137 -7.95 -12.50 -0.93
C ILE A 137 -8.76 -12.14 -2.18
N LYS A 138 -9.68 -11.18 -2.07
CA LYS A 138 -10.49 -10.72 -3.20
C LYS A 138 -9.66 -10.19 -4.36
N ASN A 139 -8.59 -9.46 -4.08
CA ASN A 139 -7.67 -8.96 -5.10
C ASN A 139 -6.87 -10.11 -5.75
N ALA A 140 -6.37 -11.05 -4.97
CA ALA A 140 -5.67 -12.23 -5.48
C ALA A 140 -6.56 -13.10 -6.38
N GLU A 141 -7.81 -13.33 -5.99
CA GLU A 141 -8.79 -14.04 -6.81
C GLU A 141 -9.05 -13.33 -8.14
N SER A 142 -9.17 -12.00 -8.11
CA SER A 142 -9.36 -11.20 -9.34
C SER A 142 -8.14 -11.30 -10.26
N ILE A 143 -6.92 -11.21 -9.72
CA ILE A 143 -5.66 -11.38 -10.47
C ILE A 143 -5.64 -12.75 -11.15
N ILE A 144 -5.86 -13.83 -10.40
CA ILE A 144 -5.79 -15.21 -10.93
C ILE A 144 -6.85 -15.45 -12.00
N THR A 145 -8.05 -14.91 -11.82
CA THR A 145 -9.18 -15.21 -12.72
C THR A 145 -9.31 -14.27 -13.91
N LYS A 146 -8.75 -13.07 -13.86
CA LYS A 146 -8.99 -12.02 -14.86
C LYS A 146 -7.73 -11.42 -15.47
N ASP A 147 -6.58 -11.48 -14.78
CA ASP A 147 -5.34 -10.83 -15.19
C ASP A 147 -4.19 -11.85 -15.40
N PHE A 148 -4.50 -13.12 -15.44
CA PHE A 148 -3.54 -14.20 -15.71
C PHE A 148 -3.55 -14.60 -17.18
N ASP A 149 -2.36 -14.68 -17.77
CA ASP A 149 -2.14 -15.22 -19.11
C ASP A 149 -1.50 -16.60 -19.04
N PRO A 150 -2.21 -17.66 -19.47
CA PRO A 150 -1.68 -19.03 -19.42
C PRO A 150 -0.59 -19.32 -20.46
N GLU A 151 -0.47 -18.51 -21.52
CA GLU A 151 0.58 -18.70 -22.54
C GLU A 151 1.93 -18.23 -22.03
N SER A 152 1.99 -17.05 -21.43
CA SER A 152 3.21 -16.49 -20.84
C SER A 152 3.42 -16.88 -19.39
N MET A 153 2.44 -17.54 -18.75
CA MET A 153 2.43 -17.87 -17.32
C MET A 153 2.69 -16.64 -16.44
N SER A 154 2.04 -15.51 -16.78
CA SER A 154 2.29 -14.20 -16.15
C SER A 154 1.00 -13.49 -15.78
N PHE A 155 1.14 -12.52 -14.89
CA PHE A 155 0.10 -11.58 -14.52
C PHE A 155 0.38 -10.21 -15.12
N GLY A 156 -0.68 -9.48 -15.50
CA GLY A 156 -0.60 -8.15 -16.04
C GLY A 156 -0.60 -7.04 -14.97
N CYS A 157 -0.92 -5.83 -15.41
CA CYS A 157 -0.96 -4.66 -14.53
C CYS A 157 -2.38 -4.25 -14.12
N TYR A 158 -3.42 -4.84 -14.71
CA TYR A 158 -4.81 -4.52 -14.41
C TYR A 158 -5.49 -5.67 -13.67
N TRP A 159 -5.35 -5.71 -12.38
CA TRP A 159 -5.84 -6.77 -11.50
C TRP A 159 -7.34 -7.09 -11.63
N TYR A 160 -8.10 -6.17 -12.22
CA TYR A 160 -9.53 -6.35 -12.55
C TYR A 160 -9.75 -6.90 -13.97
N GLY A 161 -8.67 -7.12 -14.76
CA GLY A 161 -8.70 -7.60 -16.14
C GLY A 161 -9.21 -6.56 -17.16
N PRO A 162 -9.23 -6.93 -18.43
CA PRO A 162 -8.59 -8.13 -18.96
C PRO A 162 -7.05 -8.03 -18.95
N PHE A 163 -6.38 -9.19 -19.00
CA PHE A 163 -4.92 -9.24 -19.12
C PHE A 163 -4.40 -8.33 -20.24
N GLN A 164 -3.37 -7.58 -19.96
CA GLN A 164 -2.65 -6.76 -20.93
C GLN A 164 -1.16 -7.10 -20.87
N ALA A 165 -0.39 -6.53 -21.78
CA ALA A 165 1.04 -6.77 -21.87
C ALA A 165 1.73 -6.68 -20.49
N VAL A 166 2.54 -7.68 -20.20
CA VAL A 166 3.26 -7.83 -18.95
C VAL A 166 4.69 -7.28 -19.06
N ASN A 167 5.19 -6.79 -17.95
CA ASN A 167 6.61 -6.63 -17.67
C ASN A 167 6.95 -7.24 -16.30
N ALA A 168 8.23 -7.38 -15.99
CA ALA A 168 8.67 -8.00 -14.74
C ALA A 168 8.10 -7.29 -13.49
N ALA A 169 7.98 -5.96 -13.50
CA ALA A 169 7.47 -5.18 -12.38
C ALA A 169 5.96 -5.40 -12.16
N ALA A 170 5.15 -5.43 -13.24
CA ALA A 170 3.72 -5.73 -13.14
C ALA A 170 3.48 -7.15 -12.61
N ASN A 171 4.19 -8.14 -13.18
CA ASN A 171 4.09 -9.53 -12.74
C ASN A 171 4.52 -9.71 -11.28
N SER A 172 5.61 -9.07 -10.85
CA SER A 172 6.08 -9.09 -9.46
C SER A 172 5.05 -8.50 -8.50
N SER A 173 4.43 -7.37 -8.88
CA SER A 173 3.40 -6.70 -8.09
C SER A 173 2.16 -7.59 -7.87
N ALA A 174 1.72 -8.27 -8.93
CA ALA A 174 0.58 -9.19 -8.84
C ALA A 174 0.92 -10.46 -8.03
N LEU A 175 2.12 -11.03 -8.26
CA LEU A 175 2.62 -12.16 -7.49
C LEU A 175 2.69 -11.84 -5.99
N GLU A 176 3.08 -10.63 -5.61
CA GLU A 176 3.11 -10.21 -4.22
C GLU A 176 1.73 -10.32 -3.57
N CYS A 177 0.67 -9.90 -4.27
CA CYS A 177 -0.69 -10.04 -3.77
C CYS A 177 -1.12 -11.52 -3.63
N VAL A 178 -0.77 -12.36 -4.60
CA VAL A 178 -1.11 -13.79 -4.56
C VAL A 178 -0.37 -14.51 -3.42
N ILE A 179 0.92 -14.19 -3.22
CA ILE A 179 1.73 -14.76 -2.14
C ILE A 179 1.20 -14.31 -0.77
N GLU A 180 0.88 -13.04 -0.62
CA GLU A 180 0.31 -12.50 0.61
C GLU A 180 -1.04 -13.17 0.95
N ALA A 181 -1.91 -13.31 -0.05
CA ALA A 181 -3.18 -14.03 0.12
C ALA A 181 -2.98 -15.49 0.56
N GLN A 182 -1.98 -16.18 0.00
CA GLN A 182 -1.65 -17.56 0.39
C GLN A 182 -1.14 -17.64 1.83
N ALA A 183 -0.34 -16.66 2.26
CA ALA A 183 0.25 -16.64 3.61
C ALA A 183 -0.79 -16.45 4.71
N ILE A 184 -1.88 -15.73 4.42
CA ILE A 184 -2.94 -15.40 5.38
C ILE A 184 -4.21 -16.26 5.25
N TYR A 185 -4.26 -17.16 4.24
CA TYR A 185 -5.41 -18.06 3.99
C TYR A 185 -5.55 -19.10 5.10
#